data_cec1e4d709a054eccd669f4b29b14c00
#
_entry.id   cec1e4d709a054eccd669f4b29b14c00
#
_cell.length_a   1.000
_cell.length_b   1.000
_cell.length_c   1.000
_cell.angle_alpha   90.00
_cell.angle_beta   90.00
_cell.angle_gamma   90.00
#
_symmetry.space_group_name_H-M   'P 1'
#
loop_
_entity.id
_entity.type
_entity.pdbx_description
1 polymer ?
#
loop_
_entity_poly.entity_id
_entity_poly.type
_entity_poly.pdbx_seq_one_letter_code
_entity_poly.pdbx_strand_id
1 'polypeptide(L)'
;KEYQENYNVLHNRWVASLLYTSNNKLYIGTYDGLGCLDIPTMNFASTYGKNRIFSGSIILTLFEDEQGDIWAGTTKGLIHIDGKNGSSKTYTTHDGLPNNTICAIQGDKQHGLWISTNYGITNMDPETGTFINYYAGNGLQGNEFSKNAACTDKDGYLIFGGINGITFFRPAEITTEVKKPEVRIADFYIHNKAVKKGTRSGNHEVIETAVQEASRFRLCHRDNSFSIEFSAMEFYNPERITYLYSMNGATWMALAPGVNRVSFSDLAPGTYHFRMKAKDYTAYSEEKEIIIQIDPAWWASGWAKLIYVLLILSIIGFIV
;
A
#
# COMPACT_ATOMS: atom_id res chain seq x y z
N LYS A 1 9.75 -11.78 -47.30
CA LYS A 1 10.39 -10.50 -47.62
C LYS A 1 11.18 -10.08 -46.41
N GLU A 2 12.51 -10.04 -46.50
CA GLU A 2 13.36 -9.45 -45.44
C GLU A 2 13.17 -7.93 -45.49
N TYR A 3 12.60 -7.38 -44.42
CA TYR A 3 12.49 -5.94 -44.21
C TYR A 3 13.81 -5.40 -43.63
N GLN A 4 14.89 -5.50 -44.37
CA GLN A 4 16.20 -5.01 -43.95
C GLN A 4 16.33 -3.49 -43.99
N GLU A 5 15.45 -2.75 -44.69
CA GLU A 5 15.64 -1.33 -44.96
C GLU A 5 15.06 -0.38 -43.88
N ASN A 6 14.30 -0.88 -42.89
CA ASN A 6 13.65 -0.02 -41.90
C ASN A 6 14.12 -0.21 -40.44
N TYR A 7 15.42 -0.48 -40.25
CA TYR A 7 16.02 -0.62 -38.92
C TYR A 7 15.87 0.62 -38.01
N ASN A 8 15.57 1.78 -38.58
CA ASN A 8 15.39 3.04 -37.85
C ASN A 8 13.98 3.21 -37.26
N VAL A 9 13.06 2.28 -37.51
CA VAL A 9 11.66 2.38 -37.06
C VAL A 9 11.45 1.64 -35.73
N LEU A 10 12.15 0.54 -35.53
CA LEU A 10 12.22 -0.12 -34.22
C LEU A 10 13.45 0.38 -33.50
N HIS A 11 13.27 1.00 -32.35
CA HIS A 11 14.37 1.52 -31.52
C HIS A 11 15.34 0.44 -31.04
N ASN A 12 14.88 -0.83 -31.01
CA ASN A 12 15.69 -1.96 -30.59
C ASN A 12 15.37 -3.20 -31.44
N ARG A 13 16.36 -4.04 -31.69
CA ARG A 13 16.23 -5.29 -32.47
C ARG A 13 15.69 -6.45 -31.63
N TRP A 14 15.74 -6.35 -30.31
CA TRP A 14 15.27 -7.41 -29.41
C TRP A 14 13.78 -7.23 -29.15
N VAL A 15 12.99 -8.05 -29.81
CA VAL A 15 11.54 -8.10 -29.67
C VAL A 15 11.20 -8.99 -28.47
N ALA A 16 10.43 -8.48 -27.53
CA ALA A 16 10.01 -9.18 -26.32
C ALA A 16 8.55 -9.61 -26.39
N SER A 17 7.69 -8.83 -27.08
CA SER A 17 6.26 -9.11 -27.19
C SER A 17 5.68 -8.65 -28.53
N LEU A 18 4.63 -9.35 -28.98
CA LEU A 18 3.90 -9.02 -30.21
C LEU A 18 2.40 -9.06 -29.88
N LEU A 19 1.66 -8.11 -30.46
CA LEU A 19 0.21 -8.07 -30.40
C LEU A 19 -0.36 -7.67 -31.76
N TYR A 20 -1.14 -8.58 -32.36
CA TYR A 20 -1.95 -8.27 -33.53
C TYR A 20 -3.35 -7.87 -33.08
N THR A 21 -3.79 -6.67 -33.48
CA THR A 21 -5.00 -6.05 -33.00
C THR A 21 -6.17 -6.21 -33.95
N SER A 22 -7.38 -6.03 -33.43
CA SER A 22 -8.65 -6.09 -34.16
C SER A 22 -8.72 -5.12 -35.33
N ASN A 23 -7.99 -4.00 -35.27
CA ASN A 23 -7.90 -2.97 -36.33
C ASN A 23 -6.73 -3.18 -37.31
N ASN A 24 -6.23 -4.41 -37.44
CA ASN A 24 -5.15 -4.84 -38.35
C ASN A 24 -3.80 -4.14 -38.12
N LYS A 25 -3.49 -3.75 -36.89
CA LYS A 25 -2.17 -3.25 -36.51
C LYS A 25 -1.38 -4.31 -35.79
N LEU A 26 -0.07 -4.32 -35.97
CA LEU A 26 0.87 -5.14 -35.22
C LEU A 26 1.69 -4.26 -34.30
N TYR A 27 1.45 -4.38 -33.01
CA TYR A 27 2.28 -3.76 -31.98
C TYR A 27 3.46 -4.65 -31.66
N ILE A 28 4.65 -4.05 -31.58
CA ILE A 28 5.93 -4.74 -31.41
C ILE A 28 6.60 -4.15 -30.19
N GLY A 29 6.55 -4.88 -29.09
CA GLY A 29 7.25 -4.53 -27.84
C GLY A 29 8.73 -4.93 -27.92
N THR A 30 9.61 -3.98 -27.69
CA THR A 30 11.06 -4.20 -27.74
C THR A 30 11.74 -3.94 -26.39
N TYR A 31 13.03 -4.21 -26.32
CA TYR A 31 13.84 -3.88 -25.14
C TYR A 31 14.07 -2.37 -24.97
N ASP A 32 13.63 -1.54 -25.91
CA ASP A 32 13.70 -0.08 -25.83
C ASP A 32 12.53 0.56 -26.58
N GLY A 33 11.30 0.31 -26.11
CA GLY A 33 10.12 0.97 -26.58
C GLY A 33 9.18 0.11 -27.42
N LEU A 34 8.15 0.77 -27.97
CA LEU A 34 7.01 0.19 -28.68
C LEU A 34 6.98 0.63 -30.15
N GLY A 35 6.92 -0.33 -31.07
CA GLY A 35 6.65 -0.10 -32.49
C GLY A 35 5.21 -0.46 -32.86
N CYS A 36 4.64 0.19 -33.88
CA CYS A 36 3.34 -0.15 -34.43
C CYS A 36 3.42 -0.19 -35.96
N LEU A 37 3.10 -1.35 -36.54
CA LEU A 37 3.02 -1.60 -37.97
C LEU A 37 1.56 -1.72 -38.40
N ASP A 38 1.14 -0.89 -39.34
CA ASP A 38 -0.13 -1.05 -40.04
C ASP A 38 0.02 -2.16 -41.10
N ILE A 39 -0.65 -3.27 -40.90
CA ILE A 39 -0.48 -4.46 -41.75
C ILE A 39 -0.99 -4.25 -43.18
N PRO A 40 -2.16 -3.64 -43.42
CA PRO A 40 -2.65 -3.39 -44.76
C PRO A 40 -1.74 -2.53 -45.63
N THR A 41 -1.16 -1.50 -45.07
CA THR A 41 -0.27 -0.58 -45.79
C THR A 41 1.21 -0.91 -45.65
N MET A 42 1.58 -1.80 -44.73
CA MET A 42 2.94 -2.13 -44.35
C MET A 42 3.77 -0.93 -43.91
N ASN A 43 3.11 0.11 -43.40
CA ASN A 43 3.75 1.32 -42.92
C ASN A 43 3.84 1.30 -41.38
N PHE A 44 5.00 1.72 -40.86
CA PHE A 44 5.14 1.94 -39.43
C PHE A 44 4.49 3.29 -39.05
N ALA A 45 3.66 3.26 -38.02
CA ALA A 45 3.07 4.47 -37.48
C ALA A 45 4.14 5.36 -36.84
N SER A 46 4.34 6.55 -37.40
CA SER A 46 5.36 7.52 -36.95
C SER A 46 5.12 8.03 -35.51
N THR A 47 3.91 7.85 -34.99
CA THR A 47 3.46 8.40 -33.72
C THR A 47 4.13 7.73 -32.53
N TYR A 48 4.41 6.43 -32.62
CA TYR A 48 5.00 5.66 -31.50
C TYR A 48 6.53 5.74 -31.48
N GLY A 49 7.19 6.06 -32.59
CA GLY A 49 8.64 6.21 -32.68
C GLY A 49 9.18 7.58 -32.26
N LYS A 50 8.34 8.62 -32.22
CA LYS A 50 8.76 9.98 -31.82
C LYS A 50 8.42 10.34 -30.37
N ASN A 51 7.49 9.62 -29.74
CA ASN A 51 7.15 9.83 -28.34
C ASN A 51 8.15 9.10 -27.44
N ARG A 52 9.03 9.86 -26.79
CA ARG A 52 10.03 9.38 -25.80
C ARG A 52 9.40 8.68 -24.58
N ILE A 53 8.08 8.62 -24.44
CA ILE A 53 7.35 8.01 -23.32
C ILE A 53 7.69 6.51 -23.19
N PHE A 54 8.01 5.85 -24.31
CA PHE A 54 8.32 4.41 -24.31
C PHE A 54 9.83 4.10 -24.34
N SER A 55 10.69 5.13 -24.57
CA SER A 55 12.14 4.91 -24.66
C SER A 55 12.74 4.60 -23.29
N GLY A 56 13.69 3.68 -23.26
CA GLY A 56 14.32 3.22 -22.03
C GLY A 56 13.45 2.32 -21.15
N SER A 57 12.32 1.81 -21.70
CA SER A 57 11.46 0.81 -21.04
C SER A 57 11.40 -0.45 -21.89
N ILE A 58 11.59 -1.60 -21.26
CA ILE A 58 11.39 -2.90 -21.90
C ILE A 58 9.87 -3.17 -21.90
N ILE A 59 9.29 -3.41 -23.08
CA ILE A 59 7.88 -3.77 -23.22
C ILE A 59 7.76 -5.28 -23.14
N LEU A 60 7.39 -5.78 -21.97
CA LEU A 60 7.40 -7.21 -21.65
C LEU A 60 6.17 -7.93 -22.17
N THR A 61 5.00 -7.28 -22.15
CA THR A 61 3.72 -7.86 -22.54
C THR A 61 2.82 -6.80 -23.15
N LEU A 62 1.91 -7.23 -24.02
CA LEU A 62 0.94 -6.37 -24.71
C LEU A 62 -0.43 -7.01 -24.66
N PHE A 63 -1.46 -6.22 -24.50
CA PHE A 63 -2.86 -6.66 -24.47
C PHE A 63 -3.76 -5.61 -25.15
N GLU A 64 -4.76 -6.04 -25.93
CA GLU A 64 -5.83 -5.20 -26.48
C GLU A 64 -7.10 -5.50 -25.69
N ASP A 65 -7.73 -4.47 -25.16
CA ASP A 65 -9.01 -4.62 -24.49
C ASP A 65 -10.19 -4.58 -25.47
N GLU A 66 -11.40 -4.77 -24.96
CA GLU A 66 -12.62 -4.79 -25.77
C GLU A 66 -12.95 -3.42 -26.38
N GLN A 67 -12.42 -2.32 -25.87
CA GLN A 67 -12.55 -0.97 -26.38
C GLN A 67 -11.56 -0.69 -27.52
N GLY A 68 -10.61 -1.58 -27.74
CA GLY A 68 -9.52 -1.43 -28.71
C GLY A 68 -8.35 -0.59 -28.17
N ASP A 69 -8.30 -0.38 -26.86
CA ASP A 69 -7.18 0.27 -26.20
C ASP A 69 -6.05 -0.72 -25.97
N ILE A 70 -4.82 -0.22 -26.00
CA ILE A 70 -3.63 -1.06 -25.86
C ILE A 70 -3.00 -0.88 -24.50
N TRP A 71 -2.78 -1.99 -23.84
CA TRP A 71 -2.11 -2.06 -22.55
C TRP A 71 -0.72 -2.67 -22.71
N ALA A 72 0.30 -1.91 -22.37
CA ALA A 72 1.69 -2.33 -22.47
C ALA A 72 2.31 -2.49 -21.06
N GLY A 73 2.61 -3.72 -20.69
CA GLY A 73 3.33 -4.03 -19.47
C GLY A 73 4.83 -3.86 -19.65
N THR A 74 5.45 -3.07 -18.78
CA THR A 74 6.87 -2.73 -18.86
C THR A 74 7.61 -3.05 -17.57
N THR A 75 8.92 -2.79 -17.57
CA THR A 75 9.75 -2.82 -16.34
C THR A 75 9.60 -1.58 -15.47
N LYS A 76 8.85 -0.56 -15.92
CA LYS A 76 8.69 0.73 -15.23
C LYS A 76 7.23 1.06 -14.91
N GLY A 77 6.31 0.15 -15.15
CA GLY A 77 4.88 0.31 -14.91
C GLY A 77 4.04 -0.23 -16.06
N LEU A 78 2.73 0.00 -15.94
CA LEU A 78 1.71 -0.32 -16.92
C LEU A 78 1.40 0.92 -17.74
N ILE A 79 1.43 0.81 -19.06
CA ILE A 79 1.11 1.91 -19.96
C ILE A 79 -0.22 1.61 -20.65
N HIS A 80 -1.19 2.48 -20.52
CA HIS A 80 -2.43 2.52 -21.28
C HIS A 80 -2.25 3.42 -22.48
N ILE A 81 -2.70 2.99 -23.64
CA ILE A 81 -2.70 3.74 -24.89
C ILE A 81 -4.11 3.73 -25.47
N ASP A 82 -4.74 4.87 -25.53
CA ASP A 82 -6.05 5.05 -26.14
C ASP A 82 -5.98 4.69 -27.64
N GLY A 83 -6.76 3.70 -28.05
CA GLY A 83 -6.77 3.16 -29.39
C GLY A 83 -7.28 4.14 -30.45
N LYS A 84 -8.04 5.18 -30.05
CA LYS A 84 -8.69 6.17 -30.94
C LYS A 84 -7.77 7.35 -31.21
N ASN A 85 -7.17 7.92 -30.16
CA ASN A 85 -6.38 9.15 -30.27
C ASN A 85 -4.88 8.97 -30.02
N GLY A 86 -4.46 7.80 -29.55
CA GLY A 86 -3.06 7.47 -29.27
C GLY A 86 -2.49 8.17 -28.04
N SER A 87 -3.31 8.79 -27.20
CA SER A 87 -2.87 9.33 -25.92
C SER A 87 -2.45 8.19 -24.99
N SER A 88 -1.52 8.46 -24.08
CA SER A 88 -1.04 7.43 -23.16
C SER A 88 -0.99 7.93 -21.74
N LYS A 89 -1.24 6.98 -20.80
CA LYS A 89 -1.11 7.17 -19.37
C LYS A 89 -0.28 6.03 -18.79
N THR A 90 0.61 6.33 -17.85
CA THR A 90 1.42 5.33 -17.16
C THR A 90 0.96 5.20 -15.73
N TYR A 91 0.76 3.96 -15.28
CA TYR A 91 0.45 3.60 -13.92
C TYR A 91 1.65 2.92 -13.27
N THR A 92 1.90 3.26 -12.02
CA THR A 92 3.03 2.80 -11.23
C THR A 92 2.59 2.34 -9.84
N THR A 93 3.53 1.95 -8.98
CA THR A 93 3.24 1.68 -7.57
C THR A 93 2.66 2.87 -6.81
N HIS A 94 2.87 4.11 -7.28
CA HIS A 94 2.25 5.31 -6.72
C HIS A 94 0.75 5.38 -7.01
N ASP A 95 0.30 4.75 -8.10
CA ASP A 95 -1.11 4.70 -8.50
C ASP A 95 -1.84 3.49 -7.92
N GLY A 96 -1.11 2.53 -7.33
CA GLY A 96 -1.69 1.34 -6.69
C GLY A 96 -1.20 -0.01 -7.23
N LEU A 97 -0.33 -0.05 -8.25
CA LEU A 97 0.27 -1.31 -8.70
C LEU A 97 1.10 -1.97 -7.57
N PRO A 98 1.07 -3.30 -7.45
CA PRO A 98 1.86 -4.00 -6.44
C PRO A 98 3.37 -3.97 -6.74
N ASN A 99 3.74 -3.87 -8.02
CA ASN A 99 5.12 -3.72 -8.48
C ASN A 99 5.16 -3.10 -9.88
N ASN A 100 6.22 -2.35 -10.20
CA ASN A 100 6.37 -1.69 -11.50
C ASN A 100 6.77 -2.64 -12.65
N THR A 101 7.27 -3.85 -12.35
CA THR A 101 7.59 -4.82 -13.39
C THR A 101 6.36 -5.67 -13.70
N ILE A 102 5.75 -5.40 -14.85
CA ILE A 102 4.55 -6.09 -15.31
C ILE A 102 4.95 -7.34 -16.08
N CYS A 103 4.44 -8.50 -15.67
CA CYS A 103 4.80 -9.78 -16.26
C CYS A 103 3.82 -10.25 -17.35
N ALA A 104 2.52 -10.18 -17.09
CA ALA A 104 1.49 -10.54 -18.05
C ALA A 104 0.18 -9.79 -17.77
N ILE A 105 -0.67 -9.66 -18.80
CA ILE A 105 -1.96 -8.97 -18.73
C ILE A 105 -3.01 -9.89 -19.35
N GLN A 106 -4.16 -10.04 -18.70
CA GLN A 106 -5.35 -10.74 -19.19
C GLN A 106 -6.60 -9.93 -18.88
N GLY A 107 -7.55 -9.88 -19.79
CA GLY A 107 -8.88 -9.31 -19.55
C GLY A 107 -9.85 -10.34 -18.98
N ASP A 108 -10.84 -9.89 -18.24
CA ASP A 108 -11.97 -10.71 -17.82
C ASP A 108 -13.27 -10.28 -18.53
N LYS A 109 -14.35 -11.05 -18.34
CA LYS A 109 -15.65 -10.78 -18.96
C LYS A 109 -16.41 -9.59 -18.31
N GLN A 110 -15.91 -9.04 -17.21
CA GLN A 110 -16.45 -7.88 -16.51
C GLN A 110 -15.67 -6.59 -16.85
N HIS A 111 -14.88 -6.63 -17.92
CA HIS A 111 -14.00 -5.55 -18.38
C HIS A 111 -12.85 -5.19 -17.42
N GLY A 112 -12.60 -6.03 -16.40
CA GLY A 112 -11.45 -5.91 -15.52
C GLY A 112 -10.16 -6.40 -16.19
N LEU A 113 -9.03 -5.80 -15.83
CA LEU A 113 -7.70 -6.23 -16.23
C LEU A 113 -6.99 -6.93 -15.08
N TRP A 114 -6.53 -8.14 -15.31
CA TRP A 114 -5.74 -8.93 -14.37
C TRP A 114 -4.28 -8.91 -14.79
N ILE A 115 -3.44 -8.40 -13.93
CA ILE A 115 -2.06 -8.05 -14.25
C ILE A 115 -1.15 -8.73 -13.25
N SER A 116 -0.31 -9.66 -13.72
CA SER A 116 0.72 -10.26 -12.89
C SER A 116 2.00 -9.43 -12.92
N THR A 117 2.71 -9.40 -11.81
CA THR A 117 3.90 -8.59 -11.61
C THR A 117 5.02 -9.40 -10.94
N ASN A 118 6.18 -8.82 -10.73
CA ASN A 118 7.22 -9.43 -9.90
C ASN A 118 6.84 -9.50 -8.41
N TYR A 119 5.70 -8.90 -8.01
CA TYR A 119 5.25 -8.98 -6.61
C TYR A 119 3.72 -8.98 -6.52
N GLY A 120 3.11 -10.12 -6.89
CA GLY A 120 1.67 -10.34 -6.83
C GLY A 120 0.93 -10.12 -8.14
N ILE A 121 -0.39 -10.32 -8.08
CA ILE A 121 -1.35 -10.05 -9.16
C ILE A 121 -2.23 -8.89 -8.72
N THR A 122 -2.60 -8.02 -9.66
CA THR A 122 -3.61 -6.99 -9.41
C THR A 122 -4.78 -7.13 -10.37
N ASN A 123 -5.99 -6.91 -9.87
CA ASN A 123 -7.15 -6.57 -10.68
C ASN A 123 -7.23 -5.06 -10.80
N MET A 124 -7.33 -4.56 -12.02
CA MET A 124 -7.48 -3.14 -12.33
C MET A 124 -8.82 -2.93 -13.02
N ASP A 125 -9.57 -1.95 -12.55
CA ASP A 125 -10.71 -1.40 -13.26
C ASP A 125 -10.22 -0.29 -14.21
N PRO A 126 -10.31 -0.47 -15.54
CA PRO A 126 -9.83 0.51 -16.51
C PRO A 126 -10.60 1.84 -16.48
N GLU A 127 -11.88 1.83 -16.08
CA GLU A 127 -12.73 3.02 -16.05
C GLU A 127 -12.36 3.94 -14.88
N THR A 128 -12.19 3.36 -13.70
CA THR A 128 -11.89 4.12 -12.48
C THR A 128 -10.39 4.28 -12.23
N GLY A 129 -9.56 3.39 -12.81
CA GLY A 129 -8.13 3.30 -12.55
C GLY A 129 -7.80 2.77 -11.15
N THR A 130 -8.73 2.04 -10.52
CA THR A 130 -8.52 1.45 -9.19
C THR A 130 -7.86 0.09 -9.29
N PHE A 131 -7.03 -0.25 -8.28
CA PHE A 131 -6.29 -1.49 -8.21
C PHE A 131 -6.66 -2.28 -6.96
N ILE A 132 -6.85 -3.60 -7.11
CA ILE A 132 -7.02 -4.55 -6.01
C ILE A 132 -5.92 -5.59 -6.11
N ASN A 133 -5.03 -5.62 -5.11
CA ASN A 133 -3.83 -6.42 -5.15
C ASN A 133 -3.98 -7.74 -4.38
N TYR A 134 -3.46 -8.83 -4.96
CA TYR A 134 -3.45 -10.17 -4.41
C TYR A 134 -2.01 -10.67 -4.31
N TYR A 135 -1.71 -11.41 -3.23
CA TYR A 135 -0.38 -11.91 -2.90
C TYR A 135 -0.43 -13.40 -2.53
N ALA A 136 0.71 -14.00 -2.26
CA ALA A 136 0.80 -15.40 -1.84
C ALA A 136 -0.14 -15.73 -0.66
N GLY A 137 -0.29 -14.83 0.30
CA GLY A 137 -1.24 -14.96 1.40
C GLY A 137 -2.72 -15.01 0.99
N ASN A 138 -3.06 -14.60 -0.23
CA ASN A 138 -4.40 -14.71 -0.79
C ASN A 138 -4.61 -16.01 -1.59
N GLY A 139 -3.66 -16.96 -1.53
CA GLY A 139 -3.74 -18.24 -2.20
C GLY A 139 -3.06 -18.31 -3.57
N LEU A 140 -2.25 -17.31 -3.94
CA LEU A 140 -1.42 -17.38 -5.13
C LEU A 140 -0.28 -18.40 -4.93
N GLN A 141 0.26 -18.96 -6.04
CA GLN A 141 1.40 -19.87 -6.02
C GLN A 141 2.66 -19.25 -5.36
N GLY A 142 2.73 -17.93 -5.31
CA GLY A 142 3.81 -17.11 -4.81
C GLY A 142 3.59 -15.66 -5.23
N ASN A 143 4.51 -14.77 -4.86
CA ASN A 143 4.41 -13.37 -5.27
C ASN A 143 5.07 -13.09 -6.62
N GLU A 144 6.02 -13.92 -7.05
CA GLU A 144 6.79 -13.69 -8.27
C GLU A 144 6.22 -14.46 -9.46
N PHE A 145 5.91 -13.72 -10.54
CA PHE A 145 5.33 -14.24 -11.76
C PHE A 145 6.29 -14.16 -12.94
N SER A 146 6.12 -15.07 -13.90
CA SER A 146 6.94 -15.19 -15.09
C SER A 146 6.41 -14.33 -16.22
N LYS A 147 7.33 -13.77 -17.02
CA LYS A 147 7.00 -12.90 -18.17
C LYS A 147 6.23 -13.68 -19.23
N ASN A 148 5.15 -13.07 -19.75
CA ASN A 148 4.27 -13.64 -20.77
C ASN A 148 3.66 -15.01 -20.41
N ALA A 149 3.68 -15.40 -19.13
CA ALA A 149 3.15 -16.66 -18.66
C ALA A 149 1.71 -16.49 -18.16
N ALA A 150 0.79 -16.14 -19.06
CA ALA A 150 -0.62 -16.07 -18.75
C ALA A 150 -1.47 -16.47 -19.96
N CYS A 151 -2.63 -17.06 -19.68
CA CYS A 151 -3.65 -17.35 -20.68
C CYS A 151 -5.03 -17.40 -20.03
N THR A 152 -6.06 -17.29 -20.86
CA THR A 152 -7.45 -17.49 -20.46
C THR A 152 -7.95 -18.78 -21.14
N ASP A 153 -8.59 -19.64 -20.37
CA ASP A 153 -9.19 -20.85 -20.95
C ASP A 153 -10.59 -20.57 -21.52
N LYS A 154 -11.17 -21.58 -22.19
CA LYS A 154 -12.52 -21.49 -22.78
C LYS A 154 -13.65 -21.31 -21.76
N ASP A 155 -13.43 -21.72 -20.52
CA ASP A 155 -14.40 -21.64 -19.42
C ASP A 155 -14.28 -20.33 -18.61
N GLY A 156 -13.32 -19.46 -18.98
CA GLY A 156 -13.07 -18.15 -18.37
C GLY A 156 -12.18 -18.21 -17.14
N TYR A 157 -11.41 -19.31 -16.98
CA TYR A 157 -10.33 -19.31 -16.00
C TYR A 157 -9.16 -18.48 -16.49
N LEU A 158 -8.68 -17.59 -15.66
CA LEU A 158 -7.40 -16.92 -15.84
C LEU A 158 -6.31 -17.77 -15.21
N ILE A 159 -5.22 -17.98 -15.94
CA ILE A 159 -4.10 -18.82 -15.55
C ILE A 159 -2.82 -17.99 -15.63
N PHE A 160 -2.07 -17.92 -14.55
CA PHE A 160 -0.81 -17.19 -14.45
C PHE A 160 0.31 -18.11 -13.95
N GLY A 161 1.42 -18.15 -14.68
CA GLY A 161 2.61 -18.91 -14.30
C GLY A 161 3.58 -18.07 -13.48
N GLY A 162 4.22 -18.69 -12.50
CA GLY A 162 5.24 -18.08 -11.67
C GLY A 162 6.32 -19.07 -11.26
N ILE A 163 7.24 -18.66 -10.41
CA ILE A 163 8.41 -19.45 -10.02
C ILE A 163 8.07 -20.70 -9.19
N ASN A 164 6.92 -20.71 -8.52
CA ASN A 164 6.48 -21.84 -7.67
C ASN A 164 5.31 -22.63 -8.27
N GLY A 165 5.01 -22.46 -9.57
CA GLY A 165 3.93 -23.16 -10.26
C GLY A 165 2.94 -22.22 -10.93
N ILE A 166 1.66 -22.59 -10.90
CA ILE A 166 0.59 -21.81 -11.53
C ILE A 166 -0.44 -21.35 -10.52
N THR A 167 -1.02 -20.19 -10.77
CA THR A 167 -2.24 -19.69 -10.12
C THR A 167 -3.34 -19.67 -11.17
N PHE A 168 -4.50 -20.26 -10.87
CA PHE A 168 -5.66 -20.20 -11.75
C PHE A 168 -6.93 -19.93 -10.94
N PHE A 169 -7.80 -19.11 -11.49
CA PHE A 169 -9.05 -18.70 -10.82
C PHE A 169 -10.07 -18.19 -11.84
N ARG A 170 -11.33 -18.16 -11.45
CA ARG A 170 -12.37 -17.42 -12.18
C ARG A 170 -12.55 -16.05 -11.56
N PRO A 171 -12.40 -14.95 -12.31
CA PRO A 171 -12.63 -13.59 -11.80
C PRO A 171 -13.99 -13.43 -11.12
N ALA A 172 -15.05 -14.00 -11.68
CA ALA A 172 -16.40 -13.93 -11.11
C ALA A 172 -16.57 -14.61 -9.73
N GLU A 173 -15.64 -15.50 -9.35
CA GLU A 173 -15.64 -16.20 -8.06
C GLU A 173 -14.78 -15.48 -7.01
N ILE A 174 -14.02 -14.47 -7.43
CA ILE A 174 -13.23 -13.65 -6.51
C ILE A 174 -14.15 -12.66 -5.81
N THR A 175 -14.46 -12.93 -4.57
CA THR A 175 -15.20 -11.98 -3.73
C THR A 175 -14.30 -10.82 -3.33
N THR A 176 -14.59 -9.65 -3.85
CA THR A 176 -13.95 -8.39 -3.47
C THR A 176 -14.59 -7.80 -2.21
N GLU A 177 -14.85 -8.62 -1.19
CA GLU A 177 -15.15 -8.05 0.11
C GLU A 177 -13.89 -7.35 0.62
N VAL A 178 -13.85 -6.04 0.46
CA VAL A 178 -12.87 -5.17 1.09
C VAL A 178 -13.16 -5.19 2.58
N LYS A 179 -12.66 -6.21 3.27
CA LYS A 179 -12.73 -6.26 4.72
C LYS A 179 -11.86 -5.12 5.24
N LYS A 180 -12.51 -4.09 5.79
CA LYS A 180 -11.80 -2.98 6.42
C LYS A 180 -10.93 -3.55 7.54
N PRO A 181 -9.65 -3.19 7.61
CA PRO A 181 -8.80 -3.60 8.71
C PRO A 181 -9.39 -3.10 10.04
N GLU A 182 -9.27 -3.86 11.10
CA GLU A 182 -9.68 -3.43 12.45
C GLU A 182 -8.43 -3.16 13.28
N VAL A 183 -8.13 -1.89 13.57
CA VAL A 183 -6.97 -1.56 14.40
C VAL A 183 -7.25 -1.75 15.89
N ARG A 184 -6.33 -2.43 16.57
CA ARG A 184 -6.35 -2.61 18.03
C ARG A 184 -4.95 -2.36 18.59
N ILE A 185 -4.90 -2.05 19.89
CA ILE A 185 -3.65 -2.10 20.63
C ILE A 185 -3.33 -3.58 20.87
N ALA A 186 -2.15 -4.01 20.43
CA ALA A 186 -1.63 -5.33 20.74
C ALA A 186 -1.04 -5.36 22.13
N ASP A 187 -0.12 -4.41 22.38
CA ASP A 187 0.57 -4.28 23.66
C ASP A 187 0.90 -2.81 23.99
N PHE A 188 1.06 -2.55 25.28
CA PHE A 188 1.57 -1.28 25.83
C PHE A 188 2.80 -1.58 26.71
N TYR A 189 3.87 -0.83 26.52
CA TYR A 189 5.13 -1.07 27.24
C TYR A 189 5.54 0.16 28.02
N ILE A 190 5.98 -0.06 29.28
CA ILE A 190 6.65 0.94 30.12
C ILE A 190 8.07 0.44 30.35
N HIS A 191 9.09 1.24 30.02
CA HIS A 191 10.50 0.85 30.12
C HIS A 191 10.77 -0.54 29.49
N ASN A 192 10.21 -0.81 28.31
CA ASN A 192 10.28 -2.08 27.56
C ASN A 192 9.66 -3.31 28.28
N LYS A 193 8.88 -3.12 29.33
CA LYS A 193 8.11 -4.18 29.99
C LYS A 193 6.65 -4.07 29.60
N ALA A 194 6.07 -5.18 29.12
CA ALA A 194 4.67 -5.22 28.74
C ALA A 194 3.76 -4.98 29.96
N VAL A 195 2.78 -4.11 29.78
CA VAL A 195 1.75 -3.79 30.77
C VAL A 195 0.67 -4.87 30.72
N LYS A 196 0.28 -5.37 31.89
CA LYS A 196 -0.82 -6.30 32.06
C LYS A 196 -1.77 -5.77 33.13
N LYS A 197 -2.97 -6.31 33.20
CA LYS A 197 -3.91 -6.04 34.31
C LYS A 197 -3.19 -6.26 35.66
N GLY A 198 -3.29 -5.28 36.55
CA GLY A 198 -2.56 -5.29 37.82
C GLY A 198 -1.16 -4.68 37.77
N THR A 199 -0.62 -4.32 36.59
CA THR A 199 0.63 -3.57 36.48
C THR A 199 0.46 -2.18 37.12
N ARG A 200 1.37 -1.83 38.01
CA ARG A 200 1.32 -0.53 38.74
C ARG A 200 2.35 0.45 38.19
N SER A 201 1.92 1.72 38.15
CA SER A 201 2.76 2.86 37.92
C SER A 201 2.58 3.82 39.10
N GLY A 202 3.62 3.93 39.92
CA GLY A 202 3.50 4.61 41.21
C GLY A 202 2.46 3.96 42.12
N ASN A 203 1.45 4.73 42.56
CA ASN A 203 0.40 4.25 43.45
C ASN A 203 -0.86 3.75 42.74
N HIS A 204 -0.91 3.78 41.41
CA HIS A 204 -2.08 3.44 40.62
C HIS A 204 -1.83 2.22 39.74
N GLU A 205 -2.89 1.50 39.41
CA GLU A 205 -2.85 0.55 38.31
C GLU A 205 -2.84 1.31 36.97
N VAL A 206 -2.03 0.83 36.01
CA VAL A 206 -1.91 1.43 34.67
C VAL A 206 -3.22 1.26 33.90
N ILE A 207 -3.82 0.07 34.00
CA ILE A 207 -5.06 -0.31 33.32
C ILE A 207 -5.91 -1.20 34.26
N GLU A 208 -7.23 -1.11 34.10
CA GLU A 208 -8.21 -1.90 34.87
C GLU A 208 -8.67 -3.16 34.12
N THR A 209 -8.54 -3.16 32.79
CA THR A 209 -8.97 -4.22 31.87
C THR A 209 -7.78 -4.83 31.15
N ALA A 210 -8.01 -5.70 30.16
CA ALA A 210 -6.96 -6.15 29.24
C ALA A 210 -6.49 -5.01 28.37
N VAL A 211 -5.21 -5.02 27.94
CA VAL A 211 -4.60 -3.96 27.11
C VAL A 211 -5.41 -3.69 25.85
N GLN A 212 -5.93 -4.75 25.21
CA GLN A 212 -6.72 -4.68 23.97
C GLN A 212 -8.07 -3.95 24.13
N GLU A 213 -8.59 -3.95 25.36
CA GLU A 213 -9.88 -3.35 25.72
C GLU A 213 -9.73 -2.00 26.42
N ALA A 214 -8.51 -1.69 26.87
CA ALA A 214 -8.25 -0.49 27.66
C ALA A 214 -8.41 0.76 26.78
N SER A 215 -9.23 1.70 27.27
CA SER A 215 -9.42 3.03 26.69
C SER A 215 -8.60 4.10 27.42
N ARG A 216 -8.08 3.78 28.59
CA ARG A 216 -7.28 4.71 29.41
C ARG A 216 -6.07 4.00 30.01
N PHE A 217 -4.92 4.68 29.95
CA PHE A 217 -3.65 4.28 30.56
C PHE A 217 -3.20 5.37 31.54
N ARG A 218 -2.98 5.04 32.81
CA ARG A 218 -2.58 6.00 33.82
C ARG A 218 -1.16 5.72 34.28
N LEU A 219 -0.30 6.71 34.11
CA LEU A 219 1.15 6.64 34.38
C LEU A 219 1.53 7.65 35.46
N CYS A 220 2.50 7.31 36.29
CA CYS A 220 3.13 8.28 37.17
C CYS A 220 4.20 9.07 36.40
N HIS A 221 4.63 10.21 36.93
CA HIS A 221 5.64 11.08 36.31
C HIS A 221 6.99 10.42 35.98
N ARG A 222 7.30 9.28 36.61
CA ARG A 222 8.53 8.51 36.35
C ARG A 222 8.42 7.58 35.18
N ASP A 223 7.21 7.20 34.81
CA ASP A 223 6.91 6.24 33.75
C ASP A 223 6.41 6.98 32.48
N ASN A 224 6.99 8.15 32.22
CA ASN A 224 6.63 9.06 31.13
C ASN A 224 7.23 8.68 29.77
N SER A 225 7.89 7.51 29.70
CA SER A 225 8.45 6.93 28.49
C SER A 225 7.82 5.56 28.27
N PHE A 226 7.10 5.39 27.16
CA PHE A 226 6.32 4.21 26.86
C PHE A 226 6.27 3.93 25.36
N SER A 227 5.85 2.73 25.01
CA SER A 227 5.63 2.33 23.61
C SER A 227 4.27 1.67 23.46
N ILE A 228 3.66 1.89 22.31
CA ILE A 228 2.37 1.31 21.92
C ILE A 228 2.58 0.44 20.71
N GLU A 229 2.12 -0.80 20.76
CA GLU A 229 2.17 -1.74 19.66
C GLU A 229 0.76 -1.96 19.12
N PHE A 230 0.63 -1.97 17.78
CA PHE A 230 -0.64 -2.07 17.08
C PHE A 230 -0.80 -3.44 16.44
N SER A 231 -2.06 -3.85 16.25
CA SER A 231 -2.43 -4.97 15.40
C SER A 231 -3.67 -4.59 14.59
N ALA A 232 -3.66 -4.90 13.31
CA ALA A 232 -4.83 -4.76 12.44
C ALA A 232 -5.65 -6.05 12.35
N MET A 233 -5.32 -7.08 13.15
CA MET A 233 -5.94 -8.41 13.11
C MET A 233 -5.90 -9.05 11.70
N GLU A 234 -4.97 -8.59 10.85
CA GLU A 234 -4.73 -9.12 9.52
C GLU A 234 -3.54 -10.10 9.58
N PHE A 235 -3.83 -11.39 9.43
CA PHE A 235 -2.83 -12.45 9.59
C PHE A 235 -2.23 -12.92 8.27
N TYR A 236 -2.88 -12.60 7.13
CA TYR A 236 -2.45 -13.10 5.83
C TYR A 236 -1.34 -12.25 5.20
N ASN A 237 -1.38 -10.93 5.39
CA ASN A 237 -0.38 -10.01 4.83
C ASN A 237 -0.11 -8.81 5.75
N PRO A 238 0.59 -9.00 6.87
CA PRO A 238 0.84 -7.92 7.84
C PRO A 238 1.67 -6.77 7.24
N GLU A 239 2.54 -7.04 6.25
CA GLU A 239 3.35 -6.04 5.55
C GLU A 239 2.51 -5.06 4.69
N ARG A 240 1.27 -5.43 4.39
CA ARG A 240 0.29 -4.65 3.63
C ARG A 240 -0.28 -3.49 4.45
N ILE A 241 -0.24 -3.62 5.78
CA ILE A 241 -0.86 -2.66 6.67
C ILE A 241 0.11 -1.55 7.03
N THR A 242 -0.30 -0.32 6.79
CA THR A 242 0.36 0.88 7.30
C THR A 242 -0.42 1.44 8.47
N TYR A 243 0.23 1.55 9.61
CA TYR A 243 -0.38 2.16 10.78
C TYR A 243 -0.16 3.67 10.77
N LEU A 244 -1.21 4.40 11.12
CA LEU A 244 -1.18 5.84 11.28
C LEU A 244 -1.61 6.20 12.70
N TYR A 245 -0.95 7.19 13.27
CA TYR A 245 -1.30 7.70 14.59
C TYR A 245 -1.30 9.23 14.63
N SER A 246 -2.03 9.77 15.59
CA SER A 246 -2.10 11.19 15.89
C SER A 246 -2.20 11.38 17.39
N MET A 247 -1.50 12.36 17.95
CA MET A 247 -1.55 12.72 19.37
C MET A 247 -2.09 14.14 19.52
N ASN A 248 -3.08 14.33 20.41
CA ASN A 248 -3.70 15.62 20.71
C ASN A 248 -4.20 16.39 19.48
N GLY A 249 -4.70 15.67 18.47
CA GLY A 249 -5.21 16.29 17.24
C GLY A 249 -4.14 16.79 16.26
N ALA A 250 -2.88 16.44 16.47
CA ALA A 250 -1.81 16.72 15.51
C ALA A 250 -2.03 16.01 14.16
N THR A 251 -1.30 16.40 13.15
CA THR A 251 -1.32 15.74 11.83
C THR A 251 -1.05 14.23 11.95
N TRP A 252 -1.74 13.43 11.16
CA TRP A 252 -1.54 12.00 11.10
C TRP A 252 -0.12 11.65 10.64
N MET A 253 0.57 10.84 11.40
CA MET A 253 1.90 10.31 11.08
C MET A 253 1.78 8.84 10.72
N ALA A 254 2.33 8.46 9.55
CA ALA A 254 2.40 7.08 9.10
C ALA A 254 3.67 6.41 9.61
N LEU A 255 3.56 5.19 10.10
CA LEU A 255 4.71 4.34 10.40
C LEU A 255 5.29 3.76 9.10
N ALA A 256 6.58 3.43 9.12
CA ALA A 256 7.19 2.74 7.99
C ALA A 256 6.53 1.36 7.76
N PRO A 257 6.51 0.84 6.51
CA PRO A 257 5.99 -0.50 6.23
C PRO A 257 6.62 -1.56 7.14
N GLY A 258 5.78 -2.45 7.68
CA GLY A 258 6.19 -3.51 8.60
C GLY A 258 6.46 -3.04 10.05
N VAL A 259 6.38 -1.75 10.33
CA VAL A 259 6.51 -1.20 11.69
C VAL A 259 5.13 -1.06 12.31
N ASN A 260 4.92 -1.72 13.44
CA ASN A 260 3.66 -1.72 14.19
C ASN A 260 3.79 -1.12 15.59
N ARG A 261 4.90 -0.45 15.91
CA ARG A 261 5.18 0.10 17.23
C ARG A 261 5.62 1.55 17.13
N VAL A 262 5.10 2.38 18.02
CA VAL A 262 5.53 3.76 18.24
C VAL A 262 6.01 3.95 19.67
N SER A 263 7.06 4.74 19.86
CA SER A 263 7.65 5.02 21.17
C SER A 263 7.63 6.50 21.46
N PHE A 264 7.33 6.84 22.69
CA PHE A 264 7.35 8.20 23.21
C PHE A 264 8.29 8.24 24.41
N SER A 265 9.08 9.30 24.50
CA SER A 265 10.05 9.49 25.58
C SER A 265 9.88 10.84 26.22
N ASP A 266 9.99 10.88 27.53
CA ASP A 266 10.04 12.10 28.35
C ASP A 266 8.85 13.05 28.14
N LEU A 267 7.63 12.49 28.10
CA LEU A 267 6.43 13.30 27.97
C LEU A 267 6.14 14.05 29.29
N ALA A 268 5.74 15.31 29.17
CA ALA A 268 5.33 16.11 30.33
C ALA A 268 4.07 15.53 31.01
N PRO A 269 3.87 15.75 32.32
CA PRO A 269 2.61 15.41 32.97
C PRO A 269 1.42 16.09 32.28
N GLY A 270 0.38 15.31 32.02
CA GLY A 270 -0.80 15.79 31.29
C GLY A 270 -1.68 14.64 30.80
N THR A 271 -2.71 15.01 30.07
CA THR A 271 -3.63 14.06 29.41
C THR A 271 -3.40 14.13 27.91
N TYR A 272 -3.16 12.98 27.29
CA TYR A 272 -2.87 12.83 25.88
C TYR A 272 -3.98 12.00 25.22
N HIS A 273 -4.55 12.54 24.17
CA HIS A 273 -5.51 11.88 23.30
C HIS A 273 -4.74 11.25 22.15
N PHE A 274 -4.57 9.94 22.21
CA PHE A 274 -3.86 9.19 21.19
C PHE A 274 -4.86 8.49 20.29
N ARG A 275 -4.88 8.86 19.01
CA ARG A 275 -5.72 8.25 17.98
C ARG A 275 -4.88 7.43 17.04
N MET A 276 -5.43 6.30 16.61
CA MET A 276 -4.80 5.37 15.68
C MET A 276 -5.77 4.86 14.65
N LYS A 277 -5.26 4.54 13.47
CA LYS A 277 -5.96 3.84 12.40
C LYS A 277 -4.97 3.04 11.58
N ALA A 278 -5.47 2.03 10.90
CA ALA A 278 -4.72 1.23 9.96
C ALA A 278 -5.19 1.55 8.53
N LYS A 279 -4.28 1.54 7.58
CA LYS A 279 -4.58 1.65 6.17
C LYS A 279 -4.12 0.37 5.49
N ASP A 280 -5.04 -0.30 4.82
CA ASP A 280 -4.76 -1.25 3.75
C ASP A 280 -4.67 -0.48 2.43
N TYR A 281 -4.22 -1.09 1.32
CA TYR A 281 -4.08 -0.42 0.02
C TYR A 281 -5.29 0.41 -0.41
N THR A 282 -6.50 -0.02 -0.06
CA THR A 282 -7.75 0.58 -0.55
C THR A 282 -8.62 1.20 0.55
N ALA A 283 -8.46 0.81 1.80
CA ALA A 283 -9.38 1.19 2.87
C ALA A 283 -8.66 1.59 4.16
N TYR A 284 -9.23 2.56 4.87
CA TYR A 284 -8.86 2.89 6.24
C TYR A 284 -9.74 2.11 7.21
N SER A 285 -9.16 1.67 8.34
CA SER A 285 -9.91 1.22 9.50
C SER A 285 -10.74 2.36 10.08
N GLU A 286 -11.66 2.03 10.96
CA GLU A 286 -12.21 3.01 11.89
C GLU A 286 -11.10 3.55 12.80
N GLU A 287 -11.25 4.81 13.24
CA GLU A 287 -10.32 5.43 14.17
C GLU A 287 -10.57 4.87 15.57
N LYS A 288 -9.51 4.50 16.28
CA LYS A 288 -9.56 4.14 17.69
C LYS A 288 -8.80 5.17 18.50
N GLU A 289 -9.42 5.64 19.60
CA GLU A 289 -8.84 6.58 20.53
C GLU A 289 -8.59 5.94 21.88
N ILE A 290 -7.45 6.29 22.48
CA ILE A 290 -7.13 5.99 23.86
C ILE A 290 -6.64 7.26 24.57
N ILE A 291 -6.83 7.29 25.87
CA ILE A 291 -6.40 8.38 26.72
C ILE A 291 -5.18 7.91 27.54
N ILE A 292 -4.08 8.64 27.44
CA ILE A 292 -2.88 8.40 28.23
C ILE A 292 -2.74 9.55 29.21
N GLN A 293 -2.86 9.25 30.50
CA GLN A 293 -2.74 10.25 31.57
C GLN A 293 -1.44 10.06 32.32
N ILE A 294 -0.59 11.09 32.35
CA ILE A 294 0.64 11.12 33.11
C ILE A 294 0.42 12.04 34.29
N ASP A 295 0.41 11.47 35.50
CA ASP A 295 0.20 12.23 36.72
C ASP A 295 1.46 13.06 37.06
N PRO A 296 1.30 14.31 37.54
CA PRO A 296 2.42 15.13 37.95
C PRO A 296 3.08 14.57 39.21
N ALA A 297 4.35 14.92 39.41
CA ALA A 297 5.01 14.66 40.68
C ALA A 297 4.26 15.35 41.83
N TRP A 298 4.27 14.78 43.05
CA TRP A 298 3.52 15.31 44.18
C TRP A 298 3.86 16.79 44.49
N TRP A 299 5.13 17.15 44.30
CA TRP A 299 5.58 18.55 44.52
C TRP A 299 5.14 19.54 43.40
N ALA A 300 4.76 19.04 42.25
CA ALA A 300 4.21 19.81 41.13
C ALA A 300 2.69 19.76 41.07
N SER A 301 2.03 19.07 42.01
CA SER A 301 0.58 18.97 42.12
C SER A 301 -0.06 20.33 42.47
N GLY A 302 -1.37 20.48 42.16
CA GLY A 302 -2.11 21.69 42.48
C GLY A 302 -2.06 22.04 44.00
N TRP A 303 -2.18 21.01 44.84
CA TRP A 303 -2.07 21.17 46.30
C TRP A 303 -0.66 21.62 46.74
N ALA A 304 0.42 21.09 46.20
CA ALA A 304 1.75 21.52 46.50
C ALA A 304 1.98 23.00 46.13
N LYS A 305 1.50 23.40 44.93
CA LYS A 305 1.55 24.79 44.50
C LYS A 305 0.80 25.73 45.44
N LEU A 306 -0.36 25.34 45.94
CA LEU A 306 -1.14 26.10 46.92
C LEU A 306 -0.34 26.26 48.25
N ILE A 307 0.28 25.17 48.73
CA ILE A 307 1.13 25.19 49.92
C ILE A 307 2.30 26.13 49.72
N TYR A 308 2.97 26.13 48.56
CA TYR A 308 4.07 27.05 48.26
C TYR A 308 3.63 28.50 48.27
N VAL A 309 2.46 28.83 47.70
CA VAL A 309 1.88 30.16 47.73
C VAL A 309 1.63 30.59 49.17
N LEU A 310 1.01 29.73 50.00
CA LEU A 310 0.76 30.02 51.42
C LEU A 310 2.05 30.24 52.22
N LEU A 311 3.07 29.42 51.95
CA LEU A 311 4.39 29.61 52.60
C LEU A 311 5.04 30.93 52.20
N ILE A 312 4.98 31.32 50.93
CA ILE A 312 5.50 32.60 50.45
C ILE A 312 4.75 33.77 51.11
N LEU A 313 3.42 33.69 51.17
CA LEU A 313 2.60 34.74 51.84
C LEU A 313 2.90 34.85 53.34
N SER A 314 3.11 33.70 54.02
CA SER A 314 3.50 33.63 55.43
C SER A 314 4.85 34.28 55.68
N ILE A 315 5.84 34.01 54.80
CA ILE A 315 7.18 34.64 54.90
C ILE A 315 7.10 36.15 54.70
N ILE A 316 6.33 36.59 53.69
CA ILE A 316 6.13 38.04 53.46
C ILE A 316 5.46 38.69 54.67
N GLY A 317 4.41 38.11 55.24
CA GLY A 317 3.75 38.62 56.43
C GLY A 317 4.60 38.61 57.72
N PHE A 318 5.67 37.77 57.75
CA PHE A 318 6.60 37.76 58.87
C PHE A 318 7.69 38.84 58.74
N ILE A 319 7.99 39.25 57.52
CA ILE A 319 9.03 40.25 57.22
C ILE A 319 8.46 41.69 57.30
N VAL A 320 7.15 41.87 57.08
CA VAL A 320 6.44 43.16 57.18
C VAL A 320 5.93 43.38 58.63
#